data_05bd3e5670c59e86f5489cc5b6a67f38
#
_entry.id   05bd3e5670c59e86f5489cc5b6a67f38
#
_cell.length_a   1.000
_cell.length_b   1.000
_cell.length_c   1.000
_cell.angle_alpha   90.00
_cell.angle_beta   90.00
_cell.angle_gamma   90.00
#
_symmetry.space_group_name_H-M   'P 1'
#
loop_
_entity.id
_entity.type
_entity.pdbx_description
1 polymer ?
#
loop_
_entity_poly.entity_id
_entity_poly.type
_entity_poly.pdbx_seq_one_letter_code
_entity_poly.pdbx_strand_id
1 'polypeptide(L)'
;MFKIKKGLDLPIAGVPAQHVSTGASVRHVAILGEDYLGMRPSMLVQEGDRVIKGQTLFEDKKNPGVMFTAPASGTVVAINRGERRVLQSVVIRIEGDDKREFAHYDTAELASLNRDAVQDQLLASGLWTALRTRPFSKSPVPGTEPAAIFVTAIDTNPLSVDPEPVILAQRKAFDAGLTILTRLTPGKVHVCQAGGGKLGGHPLGQVTFNEFSGPHPAGLAGTHIHFLEPVSLTKQVWHLNYQDVIAIGKLFTTGELCAERVIAIGGPQAANPRLVKTLLGADINELLVGETKEGENRLISGSVLSGRHAANAHAYLGRFHLQVSIVQEGREKELFGWVLPGAEKYSVTRTTLGHFLRNKLFSFSTSTHGGERAMVPIGNYERVMPLDILPTVLLRDLLAGDTDGAQALGCLELDEEDLALCTYVCPGKYEYGPVLREVLTRIEQEG
;
A
#
# COMPACT_ATOMS: atom_id res chain seq x y z
N MET A 1 19.76 5.97 12.88
CA MET A 1 19.46 4.75 12.11
C MET A 1 18.80 3.73 13.03
N PHE A 2 17.59 3.27 12.69
CA PHE A 2 16.84 2.23 13.40
C PHE A 2 17.16 0.87 12.77
N LYS A 3 17.64 -0.07 13.56
CA LYS A 3 17.99 -1.41 13.10
C LYS A 3 16.94 -2.41 13.57
N ILE A 4 16.06 -2.79 12.69
CA ILE A 4 15.01 -3.79 12.94
C ILE A 4 15.66 -5.18 12.91
N LYS A 5 15.43 -5.95 13.96
CA LYS A 5 16.04 -7.29 14.13
C LYS A 5 15.03 -8.43 13.92
N LYS A 6 13.76 -8.19 14.26
CA LYS A 6 12.67 -9.15 14.09
C LYS A 6 11.99 -8.91 12.76
N GLY A 7 11.59 -9.96 12.10
CA GLY A 7 10.96 -9.91 10.78
C GLY A 7 11.31 -11.13 9.95
N LEU A 8 10.94 -11.08 8.68
CA LEU A 8 11.18 -12.19 7.75
C LEU A 8 11.21 -11.68 6.30
N ASP A 9 12.35 -11.87 5.63
CA ASP A 9 12.40 -11.71 4.18
C ASP A 9 12.03 -13.03 3.53
N LEU A 10 10.98 -13.04 2.71
CA LEU A 10 10.55 -14.24 2.00
C LEU A 10 11.50 -14.54 0.84
N PRO A 11 12.11 -15.73 0.78
CA PRO A 11 12.98 -16.12 -0.31
C PRO A 11 12.17 -16.53 -1.56
N ILE A 12 11.40 -15.59 -2.10
CA ILE A 12 10.52 -15.81 -3.25
C ILE A 12 11.27 -15.59 -4.57
N ALA A 13 11.06 -16.47 -5.53
CA ALA A 13 11.61 -16.36 -6.87
C ALA A 13 10.92 -15.27 -7.70
N GLY A 14 11.59 -14.80 -8.77
CA GLY A 14 11.04 -13.78 -9.66
C GLY A 14 11.23 -12.35 -9.11
N VAL A 15 12.36 -12.08 -8.46
CA VAL A 15 12.73 -10.73 -7.99
C VAL A 15 12.87 -9.80 -9.19
N PRO A 16 12.19 -8.64 -9.19
CA PRO A 16 12.23 -7.70 -10.31
C PRO A 16 13.59 -7.00 -10.44
N ALA A 17 14.09 -6.93 -11.67
CA ALA A 17 15.24 -6.08 -11.99
C ALA A 17 14.90 -4.61 -11.75
N GLN A 18 15.74 -3.90 -10.99
CA GLN A 18 15.48 -2.53 -10.51
C GLN A 18 15.79 -1.46 -11.57
N HIS A 19 15.49 -1.73 -12.84
CA HIS A 19 15.52 -0.73 -13.91
C HIS A 19 14.12 -0.52 -14.48
N VAL A 20 13.77 0.74 -14.73
CA VAL A 20 12.45 1.12 -15.22
C VAL A 20 12.38 0.96 -16.73
N SER A 21 11.44 0.18 -17.21
CA SER A 21 11.13 0.02 -18.62
C SER A 21 9.72 0.55 -18.94
N THR A 22 9.42 0.71 -20.22
CA THR A 22 8.06 0.98 -20.67
C THR A 22 7.22 -0.29 -20.48
N GLY A 23 6.11 -0.17 -19.75
CA GLY A 23 5.12 -1.24 -19.60
C GLY A 23 4.23 -1.37 -20.84
N ALA A 24 3.38 -2.39 -20.85
CA ALA A 24 2.31 -2.50 -21.85
C ALA A 24 1.38 -1.27 -21.77
N SER A 25 0.89 -0.83 -22.90
CA SER A 25 -0.11 0.25 -22.96
C SER A 25 -1.43 -0.27 -22.40
N VAL A 26 -1.94 0.38 -21.37
CA VAL A 26 -3.26 0.08 -20.80
C VAL A 26 -4.32 0.96 -21.46
N ARG A 27 -5.48 0.37 -21.72
CA ARG A 27 -6.63 1.05 -22.29
C ARG A 27 -7.70 1.37 -21.26
N HIS A 28 -7.63 0.73 -20.11
CA HIS A 28 -8.58 0.93 -19.01
C HIS A 28 -7.86 1.25 -17.72
N VAL A 29 -8.48 2.15 -16.96
CA VAL A 29 -8.08 2.46 -15.57
C VAL A 29 -9.31 2.45 -14.69
N ALA A 30 -9.15 2.16 -13.40
CA ALA A 30 -10.27 2.21 -12.47
C ALA A 30 -9.89 2.81 -11.11
N ILE A 31 -10.89 3.37 -10.43
CA ILE A 31 -10.83 3.64 -9.00
C ILE A 31 -11.58 2.51 -8.29
N LEU A 32 -10.92 1.88 -7.32
CA LEU A 32 -11.47 0.78 -6.54
C LEU A 32 -12.04 1.29 -5.22
N GLY A 33 -13.28 0.89 -4.92
CA GLY A 33 -13.95 1.33 -3.70
C GLY A 33 -13.32 0.77 -2.42
N GLU A 34 -12.78 -0.44 -2.47
CA GLU A 34 -12.13 -1.13 -1.35
C GLU A 34 -10.84 -0.45 -0.87
N ASP A 35 -10.18 0.33 -1.72
CA ASP A 35 -8.95 1.04 -1.36
C ASP A 35 -9.21 2.14 -0.30
N TYR A 36 -10.47 2.51 -0.08
CA TYR A 36 -10.85 3.64 0.77
C TYR A 36 -11.79 3.19 1.89
N LEU A 37 -11.19 2.90 3.04
CA LEU A 37 -11.89 2.35 4.20
C LEU A 37 -13.02 3.26 4.69
N GLY A 38 -14.22 2.69 4.81
CA GLY A 38 -15.40 3.39 5.30
C GLY A 38 -16.03 4.40 4.36
N MET A 39 -15.45 4.65 3.18
CA MET A 39 -15.95 5.56 2.16
C MET A 39 -17.35 5.14 1.68
N ARG A 40 -18.21 6.14 1.48
CA ARG A 40 -19.56 5.95 0.92
C ARG A 40 -19.75 6.90 -0.26
N PRO A 41 -19.74 6.40 -1.53
CA PRO A 41 -19.70 7.25 -2.70
C PRO A 41 -21.03 7.94 -2.97
N SER A 42 -20.96 9.25 -3.22
CA SER A 42 -21.99 10.05 -3.86
C SER A 42 -21.57 10.28 -5.31
N MET A 43 -22.12 9.47 -6.24
CA MET A 43 -21.69 9.50 -7.64
C MET A 43 -22.09 10.81 -8.30
N LEU A 44 -21.14 11.38 -9.07
CA LEU A 44 -21.33 12.59 -9.89
C LEU A 44 -21.27 12.27 -11.39
N VAL A 45 -21.02 11.02 -11.75
CA VAL A 45 -20.96 10.51 -13.12
C VAL A 45 -21.79 9.23 -13.24
N GLN A 46 -22.15 8.91 -14.47
CA GLN A 46 -22.83 7.67 -14.86
C GLN A 46 -22.07 6.95 -15.97
N GLU A 47 -22.43 5.71 -16.25
CA GLU A 47 -21.89 4.97 -17.38
C GLU A 47 -22.25 5.66 -18.70
N GLY A 48 -21.27 5.78 -19.60
CA GLY A 48 -21.35 6.52 -20.85
C GLY A 48 -20.85 7.96 -20.77
N ASP A 49 -20.66 8.54 -19.58
CA ASP A 49 -20.16 9.91 -19.47
C ASP A 49 -18.70 10.00 -19.89
N ARG A 50 -18.39 11.07 -20.65
CA ARG A 50 -17.01 11.46 -20.95
C ARG A 50 -16.45 12.27 -19.79
N VAL A 51 -15.25 11.91 -19.37
CA VAL A 51 -14.53 12.57 -18.28
C VAL A 51 -13.12 12.98 -18.71
N ILE A 52 -12.59 14.03 -18.10
CA ILE A 52 -11.21 14.48 -18.32
C ILE A 52 -10.36 14.11 -17.09
N LYS A 53 -9.06 13.97 -17.27
CA LYS A 53 -8.11 13.69 -16.17
C LYS A 53 -8.21 14.77 -15.07
N GLY A 54 -8.41 14.38 -13.83
CA GLY A 54 -8.61 15.28 -12.68
C GLY A 54 -10.06 15.73 -12.47
N GLN A 55 -11.02 15.30 -13.31
CA GLN A 55 -12.44 15.55 -13.09
C GLN A 55 -12.97 14.67 -11.95
N THR A 56 -13.80 15.22 -11.09
CA THR A 56 -14.42 14.49 -9.99
C THR A 56 -15.41 13.44 -10.50
N LEU A 57 -15.27 12.21 -10.05
CA LEU A 57 -16.16 11.08 -10.34
C LEU A 57 -17.21 10.88 -9.25
N PHE A 58 -16.81 11.03 -8.02
CA PHE A 58 -17.69 10.93 -6.84
C PHE A 58 -17.05 11.61 -5.63
N GLU A 59 -17.87 11.86 -4.63
CA GLU A 59 -17.50 12.42 -3.34
C GLU A 59 -17.78 11.42 -2.23
N ASP A 60 -17.01 11.45 -1.14
CA ASP A 60 -17.32 10.66 0.05
C ASP A 60 -18.44 11.32 0.86
N LYS A 61 -19.63 10.71 0.86
CA LYS A 61 -20.78 11.17 1.63
C LYS A 61 -20.52 11.22 3.15
N LYS A 62 -19.63 10.38 3.67
CA LYS A 62 -19.28 10.34 5.10
C LYS A 62 -18.20 11.35 5.48
N ASN A 63 -17.41 11.76 4.51
CA ASN A 63 -16.32 12.71 4.68
C ASN A 63 -16.45 13.82 3.61
N PRO A 64 -17.42 14.76 3.78
CA PRO A 64 -17.75 15.75 2.78
C PRO A 64 -16.53 16.59 2.36
N GLY A 65 -16.42 16.87 1.06
CA GLY A 65 -15.29 17.58 0.46
C GLY A 65 -14.18 16.65 -0.04
N VAL A 66 -14.12 15.39 0.37
CA VAL A 66 -13.15 14.43 -0.14
C VAL A 66 -13.61 13.93 -1.52
N MET A 67 -12.91 14.39 -2.56
CA MET A 67 -13.21 14.09 -3.96
C MET A 67 -12.34 12.97 -4.50
N PHE A 68 -12.93 12.14 -5.36
CA PHE A 68 -12.27 11.08 -6.10
C PHE A 68 -12.29 11.42 -7.58
N THR A 69 -11.12 11.56 -8.18
CA THR A 69 -10.98 12.14 -9.53
C THR A 69 -10.47 11.13 -10.54
N ALA A 70 -10.83 11.31 -11.79
CA ALA A 70 -10.40 10.48 -12.91
C ALA A 70 -8.88 10.50 -13.09
N PRO A 71 -8.18 9.33 -13.07
CA PRO A 71 -6.74 9.26 -13.30
C PRO A 71 -6.35 9.48 -14.77
N ALA A 72 -7.28 9.35 -15.69
CA ALA A 72 -7.11 9.56 -17.13
C ALA A 72 -8.37 10.15 -17.77
N SER A 73 -8.23 10.72 -18.96
CA SER A 73 -9.36 11.15 -19.80
C SER A 73 -9.97 9.95 -20.50
N GLY A 74 -11.28 9.97 -20.71
CA GLY A 74 -11.95 8.91 -21.43
C GLY A 74 -13.44 8.83 -21.16
N THR A 75 -13.99 7.65 -21.36
CA THR A 75 -15.41 7.35 -21.15
C THR A 75 -15.57 6.40 -19.97
N VAL A 76 -16.47 6.69 -19.03
CA VAL A 76 -16.86 5.79 -17.95
C VAL A 76 -17.60 4.60 -18.55
N VAL A 77 -17.00 3.43 -18.56
CA VAL A 77 -17.57 2.23 -19.21
C VAL A 77 -18.27 1.29 -18.24
N ALA A 78 -17.97 1.36 -16.94
CA ALA A 78 -18.64 0.57 -15.93
C ALA A 78 -18.57 1.22 -14.55
N ILE A 79 -19.64 1.06 -13.76
CA ILE A 79 -19.71 1.37 -12.33
C ILE A 79 -20.12 0.09 -11.62
N ASN A 80 -19.13 -0.73 -11.28
CA ASN A 80 -19.34 -2.03 -10.68
C ASN A 80 -19.74 -1.90 -9.18
N ARG A 81 -20.78 -2.63 -8.81
CA ARG A 81 -21.29 -2.65 -7.45
C ARG A 81 -21.48 -4.09 -6.98
N GLY A 82 -21.02 -4.37 -5.77
CA GLY A 82 -21.17 -5.65 -5.09
C GLY A 82 -22.45 -5.73 -4.27
N GLU A 83 -22.45 -6.65 -3.31
CA GLU A 83 -23.53 -6.80 -2.37
C GLU A 83 -23.86 -5.49 -1.65
N ARG A 84 -25.14 -5.30 -1.32
CA ARG A 84 -25.65 -4.06 -0.66
C ARG A 84 -25.24 -2.77 -1.40
N ARG A 85 -24.98 -2.89 -2.73
CA ARG A 85 -24.57 -1.77 -3.61
C ARG A 85 -23.24 -1.11 -3.21
N VAL A 86 -22.34 -1.81 -2.51
CA VAL A 86 -21.00 -1.33 -2.21
C VAL A 86 -20.26 -1.10 -3.53
N LEU A 87 -19.60 0.05 -3.68
CA LEU A 87 -18.81 0.36 -4.86
C LEU A 87 -17.61 -0.59 -4.93
N GLN A 88 -17.47 -1.31 -6.05
CA GLN A 88 -16.30 -2.13 -6.35
C GLN A 88 -15.31 -1.37 -7.20
N SER A 89 -15.73 -0.85 -8.35
CA SER A 89 -14.87 -0.04 -9.22
C SER A 89 -15.66 0.93 -10.11
N VAL A 90 -15.02 2.05 -10.45
CA VAL A 90 -15.43 2.96 -11.52
C VAL A 90 -14.39 2.84 -12.62
N VAL A 91 -14.77 2.28 -13.76
CA VAL A 91 -13.87 1.95 -14.87
C VAL A 91 -13.96 3.01 -15.95
N ILE A 92 -12.81 3.52 -16.40
CA ILE A 92 -12.67 4.50 -17.46
C ILE A 92 -11.89 3.87 -18.60
N ARG A 93 -12.46 3.85 -19.82
CA ARG A 93 -11.71 3.56 -21.05
C ARG A 93 -11.00 4.81 -21.48
N ILE A 94 -9.67 4.74 -21.57
CA ILE A 94 -8.80 5.90 -21.86
C ILE A 94 -9.03 6.37 -23.30
N GLU A 95 -9.35 7.66 -23.47
CA GLU A 95 -9.56 8.31 -24.76
C GLU A 95 -9.18 9.80 -24.65
N GLY A 96 -8.19 10.22 -25.43
CA GLY A 96 -7.71 11.60 -25.44
C GLY A 96 -6.80 11.95 -24.26
N ASP A 97 -6.36 13.21 -24.22
CA ASP A 97 -5.40 13.73 -23.25
C ASP A 97 -5.94 14.96 -22.51
N ASP A 98 -7.23 15.21 -22.59
CA ASP A 98 -7.88 16.35 -21.93
C ASP A 98 -7.66 16.27 -20.42
N LYS A 99 -7.33 17.40 -19.80
CA LYS A 99 -7.02 17.45 -18.38
C LYS A 99 -7.61 18.69 -17.73
N ARG A 100 -7.95 18.55 -16.45
CA ARG A 100 -8.28 19.68 -15.61
C ARG A 100 -7.00 20.38 -15.18
N GLU A 101 -6.95 21.69 -15.36
CA GLU A 101 -5.87 22.52 -14.84
C GLU A 101 -6.16 22.95 -13.40
N PHE A 102 -5.10 22.93 -12.57
CA PHE A 102 -5.11 23.37 -11.18
C PHE A 102 -4.16 24.55 -11.01
N ALA A 103 -4.24 25.23 -9.88
CA ALA A 103 -3.29 26.28 -9.57
C ALA A 103 -1.85 25.71 -9.53
N HIS A 104 -0.89 26.48 -10.04
CA HIS A 104 0.53 26.15 -9.96
C HIS A 104 1.32 27.33 -9.43
N TYR A 105 2.46 27.05 -8.84
CA TYR A 105 3.25 28.00 -8.09
C TYR A 105 4.73 27.80 -8.40
N ASP A 106 5.49 28.86 -8.33
CA ASP A 106 6.94 28.75 -8.36
C ASP A 106 7.45 28.02 -7.11
N THR A 107 8.53 27.24 -7.27
CA THR A 107 9.07 26.42 -6.16
C THR A 107 9.41 27.29 -4.93
N ALA A 108 9.80 28.56 -5.12
CA ALA A 108 10.10 29.48 -4.02
C ALA A 108 8.86 29.89 -3.21
N GLU A 109 7.67 29.85 -3.82
CA GLU A 109 6.41 30.27 -3.20
C GLU A 109 5.77 29.14 -2.36
N LEU A 110 6.10 27.87 -2.63
CA LEU A 110 5.47 26.71 -2.01
C LEU A 110 5.51 26.77 -0.47
N ALA A 111 6.62 27.23 0.09
CA ALA A 111 6.78 27.34 1.55
C ALA A 111 5.94 28.45 2.19
N SER A 112 5.43 29.40 1.41
CA SER A 112 4.60 30.51 1.88
C SER A 112 3.09 30.26 1.73
N LEU A 113 2.70 29.17 1.06
CA LEU A 113 1.29 28.83 0.90
C LEU A 113 0.62 28.60 2.25
N ASN A 114 -0.59 29.11 2.39
CA ASN A 114 -1.39 28.83 3.56
C ASN A 114 -1.95 27.40 3.49
N ARG A 115 -2.31 26.88 4.65
CA ARG A 115 -2.82 25.50 4.80
C ARG A 115 -4.09 25.26 3.99
N ASP A 116 -5.03 26.22 4.05
CA ASP A 116 -6.34 26.07 3.42
C ASP A 116 -6.21 25.96 1.90
N ALA A 117 -5.38 26.81 1.26
CA ALA A 117 -5.12 26.71 -0.17
C ALA A 117 -4.49 25.36 -0.58
N VAL A 118 -3.59 24.83 0.26
CA VAL A 118 -3.00 23.51 0.03
C VAL A 118 -4.05 22.41 0.16
N GLN A 119 -4.85 22.44 1.22
CA GLN A 119 -5.93 21.48 1.45
C GLN A 119 -6.96 21.51 0.33
N ASP A 120 -7.45 22.69 -0.05
CA ASP A 120 -8.46 22.85 -1.10
C ASP A 120 -7.98 22.29 -2.45
N GLN A 121 -6.72 22.54 -2.80
CA GLN A 121 -6.15 22.00 -4.04
C GLN A 121 -5.96 20.48 -3.99
N LEU A 122 -5.54 19.92 -2.87
CA LEU A 122 -5.45 18.46 -2.70
C LEU A 122 -6.82 17.79 -2.74
N LEU A 123 -7.84 18.41 -2.14
CA LEU A 123 -9.23 17.94 -2.22
C LEU A 123 -9.75 17.99 -3.66
N ALA A 124 -9.62 19.15 -4.32
CA ALA A 124 -10.11 19.36 -5.68
C ALA A 124 -9.45 18.45 -6.72
N SER A 125 -8.18 18.09 -6.52
CA SER A 125 -7.42 17.20 -7.41
C SER A 125 -7.62 15.71 -7.09
N GLY A 126 -8.23 15.37 -5.95
CA GLY A 126 -8.35 14.00 -5.46
C GLY A 126 -7.08 13.46 -4.79
N LEU A 127 -5.96 14.20 -4.77
CA LEU A 127 -4.72 13.76 -4.11
C LEU A 127 -4.81 13.75 -2.58
N TRP A 128 -5.84 14.38 -1.98
CA TRP A 128 -6.13 14.22 -0.56
C TRP A 128 -6.30 12.76 -0.15
N THR A 129 -6.86 11.93 -1.04
CA THR A 129 -7.05 10.49 -0.80
C THR A 129 -5.74 9.69 -0.79
N ALA A 130 -4.59 10.30 -1.09
CA ALA A 130 -3.27 9.69 -0.91
C ALA A 130 -2.85 9.60 0.55
N LEU A 131 -3.38 10.50 1.38
CA LEU A 131 -3.13 10.55 2.81
C LEU A 131 -3.97 9.49 3.52
N ARG A 132 -3.33 8.72 4.40
CA ARG A 132 -3.99 7.77 5.30
C ARG A 132 -3.68 8.12 6.74
N THR A 133 -4.69 8.03 7.60
CA THR A 133 -4.53 8.26 9.04
C THR A 133 -3.99 7.04 9.76
N ARG A 134 -3.31 7.20 10.84
CA ARG A 134 -3.12 6.21 11.92
C ARG A 134 -3.55 6.86 13.22
N PRO A 135 -4.45 6.26 13.98
CA PRO A 135 -5.17 4.98 13.77
C PRO A 135 -6.11 4.99 12.56
N PHE A 136 -6.67 3.80 12.25
CA PHE A 136 -7.81 3.49 11.38
C PHE A 136 -7.56 3.48 9.87
N SER A 137 -6.44 4.02 9.35
CA SER A 137 -6.08 4.01 7.91
C SER A 137 -7.12 4.58 6.94
N LYS A 138 -7.86 5.61 7.36
CA LYS A 138 -8.84 6.31 6.53
C LYS A 138 -8.26 7.56 5.89
N SER A 139 -8.92 8.07 4.85
CA SER A 139 -8.64 9.42 4.36
C SER A 139 -8.92 10.44 5.47
N PRO A 140 -8.02 11.40 5.73
CA PRO A 140 -8.22 12.39 6.79
C PRO A 140 -9.49 13.22 6.57
N VAL A 141 -10.14 13.58 7.67
CA VAL A 141 -11.25 14.54 7.64
C VAL A 141 -10.70 15.92 7.29
N PRO A 142 -11.25 16.64 6.28
CA PRO A 142 -10.82 17.98 5.95
C PRO A 142 -10.90 18.91 7.16
N GLY A 143 -9.89 19.77 7.35
CA GLY A 143 -9.78 20.66 8.52
C GLY A 143 -9.08 20.04 9.74
N THR A 144 -8.84 18.72 9.78
CA THR A 144 -8.05 18.09 10.86
C THR A 144 -6.54 18.23 10.62
N GLU A 145 -5.75 18.22 11.70
CA GLU A 145 -4.29 18.35 11.66
C GLU A 145 -3.64 17.11 12.29
N PRO A 146 -2.65 16.48 11.61
CA PRO A 146 -1.91 15.39 12.21
C PRO A 146 -0.79 15.89 13.10
N ALA A 147 -0.42 15.13 14.13
CA ALA A 147 0.77 15.40 14.94
C ALA A 147 2.07 15.33 14.12
N ALA A 148 2.12 14.46 13.11
CA ALA A 148 3.21 14.33 12.15
C ALA A 148 2.73 13.70 10.84
N ILE A 149 3.54 13.83 9.78
CA ILE A 149 3.32 13.16 8.50
C ILE A 149 4.50 12.25 8.20
N PHE A 150 4.22 11.00 7.82
CA PHE A 150 5.23 10.00 7.47
C PHE A 150 5.25 9.75 5.97
N VAL A 151 6.43 9.79 5.38
CA VAL A 151 6.68 9.44 3.98
C VAL A 151 7.48 8.15 3.95
N THR A 152 6.89 7.09 3.40
CA THR A 152 7.59 5.82 3.20
C THR A 152 8.46 5.91 1.94
N ALA A 153 9.78 6.04 2.14
CA ALA A 153 10.82 6.06 1.11
C ALA A 153 11.77 4.85 1.23
N ILE A 154 11.30 3.79 1.86
CA ILE A 154 11.85 2.44 1.90
C ILE A 154 10.71 1.46 1.72
N ASP A 155 10.94 0.37 1.00
CA ASP A 155 9.98 -0.73 0.87
C ASP A 155 10.72 -2.06 1.05
N THR A 156 10.29 -2.85 2.03
CA THR A 156 10.84 -4.17 2.33
C THR A 156 9.86 -5.29 2.00
N ASN A 157 8.75 -5.00 1.31
CA ASN A 157 7.87 -6.04 0.82
C ASN A 157 8.61 -6.97 -0.14
N PRO A 158 8.31 -8.27 -0.14
CA PRO A 158 8.84 -9.17 -1.16
C PRO A 158 8.50 -8.67 -2.56
N LEU A 159 9.46 -8.68 -3.48
CA LEU A 159 9.30 -8.27 -4.89
C LEU A 159 9.00 -6.76 -5.09
N SER A 160 9.35 -5.92 -4.15
CA SER A 160 9.06 -4.48 -4.20
C SER A 160 9.99 -3.68 -5.12
N VAL A 161 9.59 -2.45 -5.39
CA VAL A 161 10.41 -1.40 -6.02
C VAL A 161 11.41 -0.86 -5.00
N ASP A 162 12.65 -0.62 -5.39
CA ASP A 162 13.56 0.24 -4.63
C ASP A 162 13.14 1.71 -4.82
N PRO A 163 12.70 2.42 -3.76
CA PRO A 163 12.24 3.79 -3.87
C PRO A 163 13.33 4.80 -4.25
N GLU A 164 14.58 4.58 -3.81
CA GLU A 164 15.65 5.59 -3.96
C GLU A 164 15.90 5.99 -5.41
N PRO A 165 16.10 5.09 -6.40
CA PRO A 165 16.29 5.47 -7.78
C PRO A 165 15.11 6.24 -8.39
N VAL A 166 13.88 5.86 -8.01
CA VAL A 166 12.65 6.51 -8.50
C VAL A 166 12.54 7.94 -7.97
N ILE A 167 12.85 8.13 -6.69
CA ILE A 167 12.88 9.47 -6.07
C ILE A 167 13.97 10.34 -6.67
N LEU A 168 15.19 9.81 -6.81
CA LEU A 168 16.32 10.57 -7.36
C LEU A 168 16.08 11.02 -8.80
N ALA A 169 15.39 10.20 -9.61
CA ALA A 169 14.99 10.58 -10.97
C ALA A 169 13.99 11.75 -11.02
N GLN A 170 13.27 11.99 -9.92
CA GLN A 170 12.23 13.02 -9.81
C GLN A 170 12.42 13.90 -8.56
N ARG A 171 13.67 14.11 -8.17
CA ARG A 171 14.07 14.77 -6.92
C ARG A 171 13.39 16.13 -6.70
N LYS A 172 13.34 16.97 -7.73
CA LYS A 172 12.72 18.31 -7.62
C LYS A 172 11.23 18.23 -7.25
N ALA A 173 10.49 17.32 -7.87
CA ALA A 173 9.09 17.13 -7.55
C ALA A 173 8.90 16.52 -6.15
N PHE A 174 9.77 15.61 -5.74
CA PHE A 174 9.75 15.05 -4.39
C PHE A 174 9.97 16.12 -3.32
N ASP A 175 11.01 16.96 -3.49
CA ASP A 175 11.31 18.06 -2.56
C ASP A 175 10.17 19.10 -2.50
N ALA A 176 9.57 19.43 -3.65
CA ALA A 176 8.39 20.28 -3.71
C ALA A 176 7.21 19.67 -2.94
N GLY A 177 6.95 18.38 -3.12
CA GLY A 177 5.91 17.64 -2.37
C GLY A 177 6.16 17.66 -0.87
N LEU A 178 7.40 17.44 -0.42
CA LEU A 178 7.77 17.54 1.00
C LEU A 178 7.49 18.95 1.55
N THR A 179 7.81 19.99 0.78
CA THR A 179 7.50 21.37 1.15
C THR A 179 6.00 21.57 1.35
N ILE A 180 5.16 21.07 0.45
CA ILE A 180 3.70 21.14 0.58
C ILE A 180 3.20 20.39 1.83
N LEU A 181 3.72 19.20 2.10
CA LEU A 181 3.33 18.44 3.30
C LEU A 181 3.62 19.19 4.60
N THR A 182 4.66 20.04 4.66
CA THR A 182 4.92 20.87 5.83
C THR A 182 3.82 21.90 6.11
N ARG A 183 2.96 22.20 5.14
CA ARG A 183 1.81 23.13 5.34
C ARG A 183 0.61 22.45 5.99
N LEU A 184 0.57 21.10 6.00
CA LEU A 184 -0.55 20.32 6.51
C LEU A 184 -0.41 19.93 7.99
N THR A 185 0.78 20.05 8.58
CA THR A 185 1.04 19.69 9.98
C THR A 185 1.87 20.76 10.69
N PRO A 186 1.59 21.06 11.97
CA PRO A 186 2.50 21.83 12.81
C PRO A 186 3.74 21.02 13.24
N GLY A 187 3.65 19.69 13.17
CA GLY A 187 4.69 18.76 13.56
C GLY A 187 5.72 18.50 12.46
N LYS A 188 6.39 17.37 12.54
CA LYS A 188 7.44 16.98 11.60
C LYS A 188 6.89 16.22 10.39
N VAL A 189 7.60 16.32 9.27
CA VAL A 189 7.46 15.42 8.12
C VAL A 189 8.63 14.45 8.17
N HIS A 190 8.36 13.19 8.51
CA HIS A 190 9.36 12.13 8.61
C HIS A 190 9.50 11.41 7.29
N VAL A 191 10.63 11.56 6.62
CA VAL A 191 10.99 10.75 5.46
C VAL A 191 11.77 9.53 5.95
N CYS A 192 11.19 8.34 5.82
CA CYS A 192 11.79 7.10 6.26
C CYS A 192 12.44 6.40 5.05
N GLN A 193 13.77 6.30 5.06
CA GLN A 193 14.58 5.76 3.98
C GLN A 193 15.40 4.54 4.42
N ALA A 194 15.94 3.79 3.45
CA ALA A 194 16.84 2.69 3.73
C ALA A 194 18.14 3.15 4.40
N GLY A 195 18.76 2.30 5.20
CA GLY A 195 20.05 2.60 5.84
C GLY A 195 21.12 2.91 4.82
N GLY A 196 21.80 4.05 4.96
CA GLY A 196 22.78 4.56 3.98
C GLY A 196 22.16 5.23 2.76
N GLY A 197 20.86 5.48 2.76
CA GLY A 197 20.13 6.14 1.67
C GLY A 197 20.62 7.58 1.41
N LYS A 198 20.47 8.03 0.15
CA LYS A 198 21.00 9.31 -0.34
C LYS A 198 19.95 10.42 -0.44
N LEU A 199 18.79 10.23 0.20
CA LEU A 199 17.68 11.19 0.12
C LEU A 199 17.80 12.36 1.11
N GLY A 200 18.81 12.38 1.97
CA GLY A 200 19.01 13.43 2.98
C GLY A 200 19.17 14.82 2.39
N GLY A 201 18.80 15.84 3.19
CA GLY A 201 18.96 17.26 2.85
C GLY A 201 17.70 17.89 2.25
N HIS A 202 16.91 18.51 3.10
CA HIS A 202 15.82 19.41 2.71
C HIS A 202 16.01 20.75 3.43
N PRO A 203 15.74 21.90 2.77
CA PRO A 203 16.02 23.22 3.36
C PRO A 203 15.15 23.53 4.59
N LEU A 204 13.97 22.95 4.70
CA LEU A 204 13.07 23.15 5.84
C LEU A 204 13.43 22.18 6.97
N GLY A 205 13.75 22.71 8.15
CA GLY A 205 14.09 21.92 9.35
C GLY A 205 12.94 21.09 9.92
N GLN A 206 11.72 21.29 9.42
CA GLN A 206 10.55 20.49 9.75
C GLN A 206 10.59 19.11 9.08
N VAL A 207 11.30 18.97 7.94
CA VAL A 207 11.50 17.69 7.24
C VAL A 207 12.71 16.97 7.84
N THR A 208 12.50 15.75 8.30
CA THR A 208 13.55 14.91 8.91
C THR A 208 13.71 13.60 8.13
N PHE A 209 14.95 13.20 7.90
CA PHE A 209 15.26 11.92 7.25
C PHE A 209 15.68 10.90 8.30
N ASN A 210 14.95 9.77 8.32
CA ASN A 210 15.17 8.71 9.28
C ASN A 210 15.53 7.42 8.54
N GLU A 211 16.59 6.76 8.97
CA GLU A 211 17.07 5.55 8.35
C GLU A 211 16.58 4.31 9.08
N PHE A 212 16.03 3.38 8.30
CA PHE A 212 15.60 2.06 8.76
C PHE A 212 16.35 0.96 8.01
N SER A 213 16.70 -0.11 8.70
CA SER A 213 17.37 -1.27 8.12
C SER A 213 16.92 -2.56 8.82
N GLY A 214 16.96 -3.65 8.09
CA GLY A 214 16.57 -4.98 8.60
C GLY A 214 15.56 -5.67 7.68
N PRO A 215 15.08 -6.86 8.09
CA PRO A 215 14.10 -7.61 7.31
C PRO A 215 12.73 -6.92 7.30
N HIS A 216 11.86 -7.34 6.38
CA HIS A 216 10.46 -6.96 6.42
C HIS A 216 9.88 -7.31 7.82
N PRO A 217 9.16 -6.40 8.51
CA PRO A 217 8.47 -5.20 8.01
C PRO A 217 9.22 -3.87 8.26
N ALA A 218 10.56 -3.82 8.20
CA ALA A 218 11.33 -2.59 8.43
C ALA A 218 10.90 -1.40 7.54
N GLY A 219 10.31 -1.65 6.38
CA GLY A 219 9.83 -0.64 5.42
C GLY A 219 8.35 -0.29 5.54
N LEU A 220 7.60 -0.83 6.49
CA LEU A 220 6.18 -0.50 6.67
C LEU A 220 5.98 0.79 7.46
N ALA A 221 4.91 1.51 7.12
CA ALA A 221 4.52 2.73 7.82
C ALA A 221 4.28 2.50 9.31
N GLY A 222 3.63 1.40 9.70
CA GLY A 222 3.41 1.05 11.11
C GLY A 222 4.70 0.92 11.90
N THR A 223 5.74 0.29 11.33
CA THR A 223 7.07 0.22 11.95
C THR A 223 7.67 1.62 12.15
N HIS A 224 7.60 2.48 11.15
CA HIS A 224 8.15 3.84 11.24
C HIS A 224 7.43 4.68 12.31
N ILE A 225 6.11 4.62 12.33
CA ILE A 225 5.27 5.37 13.27
C ILE A 225 5.56 4.92 14.70
N HIS A 226 5.60 3.62 14.94
CA HIS A 226 5.90 3.06 16.27
C HIS A 226 7.22 3.57 16.85
N PHE A 227 8.29 3.57 16.06
CA PHE A 227 9.62 3.97 16.54
C PHE A 227 9.85 5.48 16.62
N LEU A 228 9.09 6.30 15.90
CA LEU A 228 9.30 7.76 15.83
C LEU A 228 8.22 8.54 16.56
N GLU A 229 6.96 8.24 16.34
CA GLU A 229 5.81 8.99 16.86
C GLU A 229 4.59 8.06 17.05
N PRO A 230 4.57 7.21 18.10
CA PRO A 230 3.45 6.31 18.37
C PRO A 230 2.12 7.04 18.48
N VAL A 231 1.06 6.39 18.01
CA VAL A 231 -0.30 6.94 17.94
C VAL A 231 -1.17 6.46 19.11
N SER A 232 -2.30 7.15 19.31
CA SER A 232 -3.32 6.79 20.29
C SER A 232 -4.69 7.30 19.79
N LEU A 233 -5.77 7.08 20.52
CA LEU A 233 -7.08 7.66 20.20
C LEU A 233 -7.06 9.19 20.10
N THR A 234 -6.17 9.85 20.85
CA THR A 234 -6.06 11.32 20.91
C THR A 234 -4.90 11.88 20.09
N LYS A 235 -4.02 11.03 19.57
CA LYS A 235 -2.85 11.42 18.78
C LYS A 235 -2.87 10.71 17.44
N GLN A 236 -3.20 11.45 16.38
CA GLN A 236 -3.26 10.97 15.02
C GLN A 236 -2.05 11.44 14.21
N VAL A 237 -1.51 10.57 13.36
CA VAL A 237 -0.53 10.90 12.33
C VAL A 237 -1.07 10.52 10.95
N TRP A 238 -0.50 11.12 9.90
CA TRP A 238 -0.81 10.74 8.53
C TRP A 238 0.39 10.10 7.87
N HIS A 239 0.15 9.25 6.88
CA HIS A 239 1.22 8.67 6.10
C HIS A 239 0.85 8.55 4.63
N LEU A 240 1.86 8.53 3.77
CA LEU A 240 1.73 8.32 2.33
C LEU A 240 3.03 7.77 1.76
N ASN A 241 2.96 7.21 0.54
CA ASN A 241 4.14 6.71 -0.15
C ASN A 241 4.88 7.82 -0.91
N TYR A 242 6.15 7.55 -1.27
CA TYR A 242 7.02 8.49 -1.96
C TYR A 242 6.52 8.93 -3.34
N GLN A 243 5.79 8.09 -4.09
CA GLN A 243 5.27 8.45 -5.41
C GLN A 243 4.09 9.42 -5.31
N ASP A 244 3.32 9.34 -4.24
CA ASP A 244 2.27 10.31 -3.96
C ASP A 244 2.86 11.68 -3.56
N VAL A 245 3.99 11.70 -2.84
CA VAL A 245 4.73 12.95 -2.58
C VAL A 245 5.20 13.58 -3.89
N ILE A 246 5.75 12.79 -4.82
CA ILE A 246 6.12 13.26 -6.16
C ILE A 246 4.90 13.80 -6.92
N ALA A 247 3.76 13.10 -6.85
CA ALA A 247 2.52 13.55 -7.52
C ALA A 247 2.00 14.86 -6.93
N ILE A 248 2.06 15.05 -5.61
CA ILE A 248 1.72 16.31 -4.94
C ILE A 248 2.66 17.42 -5.41
N GLY A 249 3.98 17.18 -5.42
CA GLY A 249 4.95 18.18 -5.90
C GLY A 249 4.71 18.59 -7.34
N LYS A 250 4.42 17.64 -8.24
CA LYS A 250 4.06 17.93 -9.63
C LYS A 250 2.77 18.75 -9.72
N LEU A 251 1.73 18.38 -8.97
CA LEU A 251 0.47 19.13 -8.96
C LEU A 251 0.70 20.60 -8.65
N PHE A 252 1.45 20.90 -7.60
CA PHE A 252 1.68 22.29 -7.17
C PHE A 252 2.66 23.06 -8.05
N THR A 253 3.56 22.39 -8.77
CA THR A 253 4.54 23.06 -9.64
C THR A 253 4.12 23.14 -11.09
N THR A 254 3.23 22.27 -11.57
CA THR A 254 2.80 22.23 -12.98
C THR A 254 1.30 22.48 -13.18
N GLY A 255 0.50 22.42 -12.13
CA GLY A 255 -0.97 22.50 -12.22
C GLY A 255 -1.62 21.23 -12.79
N GLU A 256 -0.89 20.12 -12.91
CA GLU A 256 -1.39 18.90 -13.53
C GLU A 256 -1.43 17.72 -12.56
N LEU A 257 -2.53 16.95 -12.58
CA LEU A 257 -2.62 15.71 -11.84
C LEU A 257 -1.67 14.66 -12.44
N CYS A 258 -0.72 14.18 -11.64
CA CYS A 258 0.19 13.10 -12.03
C CYS A 258 -0.38 11.75 -11.60
N ALA A 259 -0.89 10.99 -12.58
CA ALA A 259 -1.38 9.63 -12.37
C ALA A 259 -0.34 8.55 -12.72
N GLU A 260 0.84 8.93 -13.23
CA GLU A 260 1.92 8.00 -13.57
C GLU A 260 2.46 7.30 -12.33
N ARG A 261 2.73 5.99 -12.44
CA ARG A 261 3.31 5.16 -11.39
C ARG A 261 4.43 4.29 -11.95
N VAL A 262 5.46 4.10 -11.14
CA VAL A 262 6.48 3.06 -11.35
C VAL A 262 6.15 1.91 -10.43
N ILE A 263 5.90 0.74 -11.00
CA ILE A 263 5.55 -0.46 -10.23
C ILE A 263 6.49 -1.62 -10.58
N ALA A 264 6.59 -2.58 -9.66
CA ALA A 264 7.28 -3.83 -9.91
C ALA A 264 6.31 -4.87 -10.47
N ILE A 265 6.72 -5.58 -11.52
CA ILE A 265 6.11 -6.85 -11.92
C ILE A 265 7.07 -7.94 -11.47
N GLY A 266 6.61 -8.84 -10.58
CA GLY A 266 7.47 -9.87 -9.99
C GLY A 266 6.71 -11.14 -9.61
N GLY A 267 7.48 -12.11 -9.15
CA GLY A 267 6.96 -13.40 -8.68
C GLY A 267 7.38 -14.59 -9.53
N PRO A 268 7.21 -15.82 -9.01
CA PRO A 268 7.68 -17.04 -9.66
C PRO A 268 7.09 -17.26 -11.06
N GLN A 269 5.89 -16.74 -11.29
CA GLN A 269 5.18 -16.87 -12.57
C GLN A 269 5.29 -15.63 -13.47
N ALA A 270 6.05 -14.61 -13.08
CA ALA A 270 6.40 -13.53 -13.98
C ALA A 270 7.37 -14.03 -15.07
N ALA A 271 7.09 -13.73 -16.34
CA ALA A 271 7.96 -14.12 -17.46
C ALA A 271 9.23 -13.25 -17.48
N ASN A 272 9.09 -11.96 -17.21
CA ASN A 272 10.18 -10.99 -17.23
C ASN A 272 10.08 -10.00 -16.05
N PRO A 273 10.51 -10.40 -14.84
CA PRO A 273 10.41 -9.56 -13.64
C PRO A 273 11.21 -8.26 -13.76
N ARG A 274 10.53 -7.09 -13.67
CA ARG A 274 11.15 -5.78 -13.80
C ARG A 274 10.26 -4.64 -13.28
N LEU A 275 10.79 -3.42 -13.29
CA LEU A 275 9.97 -2.24 -13.05
C LEU A 275 9.38 -1.70 -14.36
N VAL A 276 8.13 -1.27 -14.29
CA VAL A 276 7.43 -0.67 -15.43
C VAL A 276 6.75 0.63 -15.04
N LYS A 277 6.63 1.54 -16.02
CA LYS A 277 5.77 2.71 -15.90
C LYS A 277 4.36 2.34 -16.34
N THR A 278 3.39 2.77 -15.55
CA THR A 278 1.96 2.59 -15.82
C THR A 278 1.15 3.73 -15.22
N LEU A 279 -0.17 3.61 -15.20
CA LEU A 279 -1.08 4.59 -14.63
C LEU A 279 -1.69 4.08 -13.32
N LEU A 280 -2.07 5.01 -12.46
CA LEU A 280 -2.89 4.73 -11.29
C LEU A 280 -4.19 4.04 -11.72
N GLY A 281 -4.53 2.93 -11.07
CA GLY A 281 -5.71 2.14 -11.40
C GLY A 281 -5.62 1.37 -12.73
N ALA A 282 -4.43 1.15 -13.30
CA ALA A 282 -4.25 0.42 -14.56
C ALA A 282 -4.89 -0.98 -14.51
N ASP A 283 -5.50 -1.41 -15.62
CA ASP A 283 -5.99 -2.78 -15.76
C ASP A 283 -4.82 -3.76 -15.75
N ILE A 284 -4.81 -4.65 -14.77
CA ILE A 284 -3.73 -5.62 -14.55
C ILE A 284 -3.70 -6.67 -15.66
N ASN A 285 -4.83 -7.07 -16.21
CA ASN A 285 -4.86 -8.04 -17.30
C ASN A 285 -4.21 -7.45 -18.57
N GLU A 286 -4.51 -6.18 -18.88
CA GLU A 286 -3.89 -5.51 -20.02
C GLU A 286 -2.38 -5.26 -19.79
N LEU A 287 -2.02 -4.88 -18.56
CA LEU A 287 -0.62 -4.64 -18.16
C LEU A 287 0.22 -5.91 -18.28
N LEU A 288 -0.36 -7.08 -18.01
CA LEU A 288 0.34 -8.36 -17.95
C LEU A 288 0.22 -9.20 -19.23
N VAL A 289 -0.24 -8.64 -20.33
CA VAL A 289 -0.27 -9.34 -21.63
C VAL A 289 1.15 -9.77 -22.02
N GLY A 290 1.38 -11.09 -22.10
CA GLY A 290 2.70 -11.68 -22.40
C GLY A 290 3.71 -11.65 -21.27
N GLU A 291 3.31 -11.23 -20.05
CA GLU A 291 4.18 -11.12 -18.88
C GLU A 291 4.06 -12.31 -17.91
N THR A 292 3.18 -13.26 -18.18
CA THR A 292 2.96 -14.45 -17.33
C THR A 292 3.51 -15.71 -17.99
N LYS A 293 4.07 -16.62 -17.18
CA LYS A 293 4.39 -17.98 -17.62
C LYS A 293 3.12 -18.78 -17.82
N GLU A 294 3.24 -19.91 -18.52
CA GLU A 294 2.14 -20.86 -18.73
C GLU A 294 1.63 -21.44 -17.41
N GLY A 295 0.34 -21.76 -17.35
CA GLY A 295 -0.33 -22.34 -16.20
C GLY A 295 -1.43 -21.47 -15.62
N GLU A 296 -2.11 -21.98 -14.60
CA GLU A 296 -3.11 -21.22 -13.84
C GLU A 296 -2.41 -20.32 -12.84
N ASN A 297 -2.47 -19.02 -13.07
CA ASN A 297 -1.75 -18.02 -12.29
C ASN A 297 -2.72 -17.14 -11.49
N ARG A 298 -2.36 -16.82 -10.26
CA ARG A 298 -3.00 -15.78 -9.48
C ARG A 298 -2.27 -14.46 -9.68
N LEU A 299 -3.01 -13.46 -10.18
CA LEU A 299 -2.55 -12.10 -10.29
C LEU A 299 -2.91 -11.36 -9.00
N ILE A 300 -1.93 -10.72 -8.36
CA ILE A 300 -2.09 -10.03 -7.10
C ILE A 300 -1.72 -8.56 -7.33
N SER A 301 -2.67 -7.66 -7.10
CA SER A 301 -2.38 -6.24 -6.97
C SER A 301 -1.75 -6.01 -5.59
N GLY A 302 -0.48 -5.59 -5.56
CA GLY A 302 0.27 -5.42 -4.32
C GLY A 302 1.20 -6.60 -3.98
N SER A 303 1.65 -6.62 -2.72
CA SER A 303 2.56 -7.63 -2.16
C SER A 303 1.90 -9.01 -2.06
N VAL A 304 2.69 -10.06 -2.16
CA VAL A 304 2.22 -11.44 -1.85
C VAL A 304 1.77 -11.61 -0.39
N LEU A 305 2.14 -10.68 0.50
CA LEU A 305 1.78 -10.69 1.92
C LEU A 305 0.46 -9.98 2.21
N SER A 306 0.22 -8.82 1.60
CA SER A 306 -0.90 -7.92 1.92
C SER A 306 -1.68 -7.46 0.69
N GLY A 307 -1.35 -7.95 -0.49
CA GLY A 307 -2.02 -7.58 -1.73
C GLY A 307 -3.39 -8.25 -1.89
N ARG A 308 -4.11 -7.83 -2.93
CA ARG A 308 -5.45 -8.32 -3.26
C ARG A 308 -5.45 -9.11 -4.55
N HIS A 309 -6.24 -10.18 -4.62
CA HIS A 309 -6.47 -10.92 -5.86
C HIS A 309 -7.10 -10.00 -6.92
N ALA A 310 -6.38 -9.80 -8.02
CA ALA A 310 -6.82 -8.99 -9.15
C ALA A 310 -7.72 -9.82 -10.08
N ALA A 311 -9.02 -9.78 -9.85
CA ALA A 311 -10.01 -10.51 -10.62
C ALA A 311 -11.31 -9.73 -10.80
N ASN A 312 -12.01 -9.91 -11.91
CA ASN A 312 -13.32 -9.32 -12.21
C ASN A 312 -13.31 -7.78 -12.02
N ALA A 313 -14.24 -7.25 -11.23
CA ALA A 313 -14.35 -5.81 -10.92
C ALA A 313 -13.13 -5.24 -10.18
N HIS A 314 -12.26 -6.08 -9.63
CA HIS A 314 -11.05 -5.74 -8.89
C HIS A 314 -9.76 -6.01 -9.68
N ALA A 315 -9.84 -6.26 -10.98
CA ALA A 315 -8.69 -6.57 -11.85
C ALA A 315 -7.83 -5.33 -12.17
N TYR A 316 -7.77 -4.37 -11.27
CA TYR A 316 -7.07 -3.10 -11.45
C TYR A 316 -6.02 -2.89 -10.35
N LEU A 317 -5.00 -2.09 -10.66
CA LEU A 317 -3.96 -1.71 -9.72
C LEU A 317 -4.57 -0.91 -8.56
N GLY A 318 -4.41 -1.40 -7.33
CA GLY A 318 -4.89 -0.73 -6.12
C GLY A 318 -4.21 0.62 -5.91
N ARG A 319 -4.92 1.55 -5.28
CA ARG A 319 -4.47 2.93 -5.06
C ARG A 319 -3.11 3.03 -4.36
N PHE A 320 -2.86 2.14 -3.42
CA PHE A 320 -1.67 2.16 -2.59
C PHE A 320 -0.64 1.09 -2.99
N HIS A 321 -0.91 0.33 -4.05
CA HIS A 321 -0.05 -0.75 -4.50
C HIS A 321 0.99 -0.25 -5.51
N LEU A 322 2.26 -0.59 -5.26
CA LEU A 322 3.39 -0.25 -6.12
C LEU A 322 4.03 -1.50 -6.76
N GLN A 323 3.32 -2.62 -6.75
CA GLN A 323 3.75 -3.86 -7.38
C GLN A 323 2.56 -4.71 -7.82
N VAL A 324 2.81 -5.60 -8.76
CA VAL A 324 1.95 -6.72 -9.13
C VAL A 324 2.74 -8.00 -8.97
N SER A 325 2.21 -8.90 -8.15
CA SER A 325 2.85 -10.19 -7.84
C SER A 325 2.12 -11.32 -8.56
N ILE A 326 2.88 -12.24 -9.20
CA ILE A 326 2.33 -13.33 -9.99
C ILE A 326 2.80 -14.65 -9.41
N VAL A 327 1.87 -15.44 -8.88
CA VAL A 327 2.13 -16.75 -8.28
C VAL A 327 1.25 -17.81 -8.93
N GLN A 328 1.67 -19.07 -8.87
CA GLN A 328 0.88 -20.19 -9.36
C GLN A 328 -0.31 -20.46 -8.44
N GLU A 329 -1.46 -20.83 -9.01
CA GLU A 329 -2.58 -21.34 -8.21
C GLU A 329 -2.24 -22.73 -7.66
N GLY A 330 -2.30 -22.85 -6.35
CA GLY A 330 -1.92 -24.08 -5.62
C GLY A 330 -3.07 -25.07 -5.50
N ARG A 331 -3.62 -25.53 -6.63
CA ARG A 331 -4.74 -26.49 -6.63
C ARG A 331 -4.30 -27.93 -6.45
N GLU A 332 -3.07 -28.25 -6.81
CA GLU A 332 -2.53 -29.60 -6.71
C GLU A 332 -2.21 -29.96 -5.26
N LYS A 333 -2.69 -31.13 -4.84
CA LYS A 333 -2.36 -31.71 -3.54
C LYS A 333 -1.30 -32.80 -3.74
N GLU A 334 -0.15 -32.61 -3.10
CA GLU A 334 0.90 -33.65 -3.10
C GLU A 334 0.47 -34.84 -2.26
N LEU A 335 0.55 -36.03 -2.85
CA LEU A 335 0.35 -37.27 -2.12
C LEU A 335 1.51 -37.46 -1.12
N PHE A 336 1.20 -37.66 0.17
CA PHE A 336 2.17 -37.77 1.27
C PHE A 336 3.17 -36.60 1.36
N GLY A 337 2.82 -35.42 0.85
CA GLY A 337 3.71 -34.25 0.84
C GLY A 337 4.28 -33.81 2.20
N TRP A 338 3.63 -34.23 3.30
CA TRP A 338 4.08 -34.01 4.68
C TRP A 338 5.17 -34.95 5.17
N VAL A 339 5.43 -36.08 4.46
CA VAL A 339 6.51 -37.04 4.75
C VAL A 339 7.76 -36.75 3.92
N LEU A 340 7.61 -36.03 2.80
CA LEU A 340 8.72 -35.75 1.90
C LEU A 340 9.72 -34.78 2.53
N PRO A 341 11.02 -34.94 2.28
CA PRO A 341 12.07 -34.05 2.80
C PRO A 341 11.86 -32.57 2.45
N GLY A 342 11.23 -32.28 1.31
CA GLY A 342 10.80 -30.92 0.93
C GLY A 342 11.94 -29.96 0.64
N ALA A 343 12.91 -30.35 -0.20
CA ALA A 343 14.00 -29.47 -0.62
C ALA A 343 13.52 -28.26 -1.45
N GLU A 344 12.36 -28.41 -2.14
CA GLU A 344 11.71 -27.34 -2.92
C GLU A 344 10.67 -26.55 -2.10
N LYS A 345 10.51 -26.86 -0.82
CA LYS A 345 9.55 -26.20 0.08
C LYS A 345 10.27 -25.33 1.10
N TYR A 346 9.85 -24.08 1.17
CA TYR A 346 10.28 -23.21 2.24
C TYR A 346 9.45 -23.44 3.52
N SER A 347 10.10 -23.48 4.66
CA SER A 347 9.44 -23.44 5.96
C SER A 347 10.15 -22.48 6.90
N VAL A 348 9.36 -21.72 7.66
CA VAL A 348 9.87 -20.78 8.67
C VAL A 348 10.55 -21.53 9.82
N THR A 349 10.04 -22.69 10.18
CA THR A 349 10.61 -23.61 11.18
C THR A 349 11.42 -24.72 10.48
N ARG A 350 12.25 -25.43 11.23
CA ARG A 350 13.15 -26.50 10.71
C ARG A 350 12.39 -27.78 10.33
N THR A 351 11.33 -27.65 9.53
CA THR A 351 10.46 -28.78 9.17
C THR A 351 10.75 -29.35 7.79
N THR A 352 11.36 -28.59 6.89
CA THR A 352 11.72 -29.04 5.55
C THR A 352 13.21 -28.84 5.28
N LEU A 353 13.79 -29.59 4.35
CA LEU A 353 15.18 -29.42 3.92
C LEU A 353 15.42 -28.04 3.28
N GLY A 354 14.40 -27.47 2.62
CA GLY A 354 14.48 -26.12 2.05
C GLY A 354 14.82 -25.03 3.07
N HIS A 355 14.44 -25.19 4.34
CA HIS A 355 14.83 -24.28 5.42
C HIS A 355 16.35 -24.09 5.54
N PHE A 356 17.13 -25.11 5.25
CA PHE A 356 18.60 -25.09 5.38
C PHE A 356 19.31 -24.56 4.13
N LEU A 357 18.58 -24.36 3.03
CA LEU A 357 19.13 -23.85 1.76
C LEU A 357 19.09 -22.32 1.72
N ARG A 358 20.02 -21.67 2.43
CA ARG A 358 20.00 -20.23 2.73
C ARG A 358 19.90 -19.28 1.52
N ASN A 359 20.42 -19.68 0.37
CA ASN A 359 20.46 -18.81 -0.83
C ASN A 359 19.48 -19.26 -1.91
N LYS A 360 18.60 -20.21 -1.60
CA LYS A 360 17.62 -20.71 -2.55
C LYS A 360 16.39 -19.81 -2.55
N LEU A 361 15.97 -19.41 -3.75
CA LEU A 361 14.68 -18.78 -3.97
C LEU A 361 13.65 -19.85 -4.34
N PHE A 362 12.45 -19.71 -3.81
CA PHE A 362 11.39 -20.71 -3.93
C PHE A 362 10.25 -20.21 -4.80
N SER A 363 9.66 -21.11 -5.57
CA SER A 363 8.44 -20.85 -6.31
C SER A 363 7.23 -21.01 -5.39
N PHE A 364 6.86 -19.93 -4.72
CA PHE A 364 5.65 -19.91 -3.89
C PHE A 364 4.40 -19.99 -4.75
N SER A 365 3.37 -20.64 -4.20
CA SER A 365 2.02 -20.74 -4.78
C SER A 365 0.97 -20.28 -3.77
N THR A 366 -0.30 -20.30 -4.15
CA THR A 366 -1.41 -19.99 -3.25
C THR A 366 -1.76 -21.11 -2.26
N SER A 367 -1.03 -22.24 -2.30
CA SER A 367 -1.26 -23.35 -1.39
C SER A 367 -0.87 -23.00 0.04
N THR A 368 -1.80 -23.14 0.97
CA THR A 368 -1.55 -22.93 2.41
C THR A 368 -0.79 -24.11 3.05
N HIS A 369 -0.61 -25.21 2.34
CA HIS A 369 0.00 -26.47 2.82
C HIS A 369 -0.55 -26.95 4.16
N GLY A 370 -1.83 -26.73 4.42
CA GLY A 370 -2.53 -27.13 5.65
C GLY A 370 -3.93 -26.55 5.72
N GLY A 371 -4.66 -26.94 6.75
CA GLY A 371 -5.98 -26.39 7.08
C GLY A 371 -5.96 -25.59 8.37
N GLU A 372 -7.02 -24.91 8.64
CA GLU A 372 -7.24 -24.15 9.88
C GLU A 372 -7.14 -25.06 11.12
N ARG A 373 -6.51 -24.56 12.15
CA ARG A 373 -6.30 -25.25 13.43
C ARG A 373 -6.28 -24.23 14.56
N ALA A 374 -6.40 -24.70 15.80
CA ALA A 374 -6.26 -23.83 16.97
C ALA A 374 -4.89 -23.14 16.99
N MET A 375 -4.87 -21.88 17.44
CA MET A 375 -3.63 -21.13 17.63
C MET A 375 -2.73 -21.84 18.65
N VAL A 376 -1.45 -22.04 18.28
CA VAL A 376 -0.43 -22.63 19.15
C VAL A 376 0.69 -21.60 19.36
N PRO A 377 0.95 -21.14 20.59
CA PRO A 377 1.95 -20.11 20.90
C PRO A 377 3.36 -20.74 20.94
N ILE A 378 3.99 -20.87 19.78
CA ILE A 378 5.34 -21.47 19.64
C ILE A 378 6.43 -20.42 19.41
N GLY A 379 6.12 -19.13 19.62
CA GLY A 379 7.06 -18.01 19.48
C GLY A 379 7.27 -17.54 18.02
N ASN A 380 6.44 -17.99 17.07
CA ASN A 380 6.58 -17.56 15.67
C ASN A 380 6.18 -16.09 15.47
N TYR A 381 5.15 -15.61 16.17
CA TYR A 381 4.69 -14.24 16.06
C TYR A 381 5.72 -13.25 16.63
N GLU A 382 6.32 -13.60 17.77
CA GLU A 382 7.37 -12.80 18.44
C GLU A 382 8.63 -12.66 17.57
N ARG A 383 8.87 -13.60 16.66
CA ARG A 383 10.03 -13.56 15.75
C ARG A 383 9.83 -12.57 14.62
N VAL A 384 8.60 -12.30 14.21
CA VAL A 384 8.28 -11.45 13.05
C VAL A 384 7.70 -10.10 13.42
N MET A 385 7.28 -9.89 14.67
CA MET A 385 6.75 -8.62 15.19
C MET A 385 7.88 -7.78 15.78
N PRO A 386 8.33 -6.70 15.12
CA PRO A 386 9.40 -5.84 15.64
C PRO A 386 8.93 -4.80 16.65
N LEU A 387 7.64 -4.47 16.65
CA LEU A 387 7.03 -3.50 17.54
C LEU A 387 7.06 -4.00 18.99
N ASP A 388 7.05 -3.08 19.95
CA ASP A 388 7.00 -3.41 21.39
C ASP A 388 5.57 -3.78 21.81
N ILE A 389 5.08 -4.83 21.19
CA ILE A 389 3.74 -5.39 21.34
C ILE A 389 3.89 -6.87 21.72
N LEU A 390 2.96 -7.40 22.51
CA LEU A 390 2.86 -8.83 22.82
C LEU A 390 1.99 -9.54 21.77
N PRO A 391 2.54 -9.99 20.62
CA PRO A 391 1.73 -10.37 19.47
C PRO A 391 0.84 -11.59 19.75
N THR A 392 1.31 -12.59 20.47
CA THR A 392 0.49 -13.78 20.77
C THR A 392 -0.75 -13.42 21.58
N VAL A 393 -0.64 -12.51 22.55
CA VAL A 393 -1.78 -12.09 23.39
C VAL A 393 -2.72 -11.22 22.54
N LEU A 394 -2.17 -10.21 21.86
CA LEU A 394 -2.95 -9.34 20.97
C LEU A 394 -3.74 -10.13 19.95
N LEU A 395 -3.13 -11.08 19.25
CA LEU A 395 -3.81 -11.87 18.23
C LEU A 395 -4.95 -12.74 18.80
N ARG A 396 -4.85 -13.16 20.06
CA ARG A 396 -5.94 -13.86 20.78
C ARG A 396 -7.10 -12.91 21.09
N ASP A 397 -6.79 -11.72 21.57
CA ASP A 397 -7.81 -10.72 21.91
C ASP A 397 -8.54 -10.27 20.65
N LEU A 398 -7.81 -10.08 19.54
CA LEU A 398 -8.42 -9.82 18.24
C LEU A 398 -9.39 -10.92 17.82
N LEU A 399 -8.97 -12.19 17.89
CA LEU A 399 -9.84 -13.34 17.54
C LEU A 399 -11.03 -13.50 18.49
N ALA A 400 -10.89 -13.08 19.75
CA ALA A 400 -11.98 -13.07 20.73
C ALA A 400 -12.94 -11.87 20.53
N GLY A 401 -12.52 -10.86 19.75
CA GLY A 401 -13.27 -9.61 19.59
C GLY A 401 -13.21 -8.72 20.84
N ASP A 402 -12.18 -8.89 21.69
CA ASP A 402 -11.94 -8.07 22.88
C ASP A 402 -11.30 -6.75 22.48
N THR A 403 -12.12 -5.69 22.40
CA THR A 403 -11.68 -4.35 21.99
C THR A 403 -10.84 -3.67 23.07
N ASP A 404 -11.14 -3.87 24.33
CA ASP A 404 -10.39 -3.24 25.44
C ASP A 404 -9.00 -3.86 25.58
N GLY A 405 -8.91 -5.19 25.55
CA GLY A 405 -7.65 -5.92 25.58
C GLY A 405 -6.78 -5.58 24.37
N ALA A 406 -7.35 -5.54 23.18
CA ALA A 406 -6.64 -5.19 21.95
C ALA A 406 -6.08 -3.76 21.99
N GLN A 407 -6.84 -2.78 22.51
CA GLN A 407 -6.37 -1.39 22.67
C GLN A 407 -5.22 -1.31 23.67
N ALA A 408 -5.36 -1.96 24.83
CA ALA A 408 -4.31 -2.00 25.87
C ALA A 408 -3.00 -2.63 25.36
N LEU A 409 -3.09 -3.51 24.35
CA LEU A 409 -1.97 -4.19 23.70
C LEU A 409 -1.45 -3.47 22.46
N GLY A 410 -1.99 -2.30 22.09
CA GLY A 410 -1.44 -1.43 21.04
C GLY A 410 -2.01 -1.67 19.64
N CYS A 411 -3.21 -2.24 19.48
CA CYS A 411 -3.81 -2.47 18.16
C CYS A 411 -4.03 -1.19 17.34
N LEU A 412 -4.13 -0.02 17.99
CA LEU A 412 -4.32 1.28 17.31
C LEU A 412 -3.14 1.69 16.42
N GLU A 413 -1.94 1.18 16.70
CA GLU A 413 -0.76 1.43 15.88
C GLU A 413 -0.72 0.61 14.59
N LEU A 414 -1.54 -0.44 14.50
CA LEU A 414 -1.48 -1.45 13.46
C LEU A 414 -2.46 -1.19 12.31
N ASP A 415 -2.09 -1.72 11.15
CA ASP A 415 -2.93 -1.93 9.99
C ASP A 415 -2.83 -3.40 9.55
N GLU A 416 -3.66 -3.83 8.61
CA GLU A 416 -3.67 -5.21 8.12
C GLU A 416 -2.28 -5.66 7.63
N GLU A 417 -1.53 -4.75 6.96
CA GLU A 417 -0.20 -5.04 6.46
C GLU A 417 0.82 -5.36 7.56
N ASP A 418 0.67 -4.77 8.76
CA ASP A 418 1.58 -5.00 9.90
C ASP A 418 1.41 -6.41 10.48
N LEU A 419 0.24 -7.03 10.30
CA LEU A 419 -0.05 -8.41 10.73
C LEU A 419 0.15 -9.47 9.64
N ALA A 420 0.51 -9.07 8.42
CA ALA A 420 0.64 -9.99 7.29
C ALA A 420 1.70 -11.08 7.52
N LEU A 421 2.83 -10.76 8.14
CA LEU A 421 3.82 -11.76 8.55
C LEU A 421 3.29 -12.68 9.66
N CYS A 422 2.49 -12.18 10.60
CA CYS A 422 1.85 -13.01 11.62
C CYS A 422 0.90 -14.02 10.98
N THR A 423 0.10 -13.60 9.98
CA THR A 423 -0.72 -14.48 9.16
C THR A 423 0.13 -15.53 8.44
N TYR A 424 1.22 -15.11 7.81
CA TYR A 424 2.11 -16.01 7.07
C TYR A 424 2.74 -17.09 7.94
N VAL A 425 3.26 -16.73 9.13
CA VAL A 425 3.93 -17.69 10.04
C VAL A 425 2.96 -18.47 10.92
N CYS A 426 1.66 -18.19 10.84
CA CYS A 426 0.64 -18.81 11.71
C CYS A 426 0.50 -20.31 11.45
N PRO A 427 0.79 -21.17 12.44
CA PRO A 427 0.56 -22.60 12.31
C PRO A 427 -0.92 -22.95 12.16
N GLY A 428 -1.80 -22.14 12.76
CA GLY A 428 -3.27 -22.28 12.74
C GLY A 428 -3.92 -21.79 11.46
N LYS A 429 -3.17 -21.12 10.55
CA LYS A 429 -3.68 -20.58 9.28
C LYS A 429 -4.76 -19.51 9.40
N TYR A 430 -4.73 -18.75 10.49
CA TYR A 430 -5.60 -17.59 10.66
C TYR A 430 -5.16 -16.42 9.79
N GLU A 431 -6.13 -15.70 9.24
CA GLU A 431 -5.94 -14.40 8.60
C GLU A 431 -6.25 -13.29 9.62
N TYR A 432 -5.20 -12.63 10.10
CA TYR A 432 -5.35 -11.62 11.16
C TYR A 432 -5.73 -10.23 10.66
N GLY A 433 -5.43 -9.92 9.41
CA GLY A 433 -5.75 -8.61 8.82
C GLY A 433 -7.24 -8.26 8.91
N PRO A 434 -8.16 -9.08 8.35
CA PRO A 434 -9.60 -8.84 8.43
C PRO A 434 -10.12 -8.74 9.88
N VAL A 435 -9.59 -9.56 10.78
CA VAL A 435 -9.99 -9.56 12.20
C VAL A 435 -9.55 -8.25 12.87
N LEU A 436 -8.32 -7.79 12.63
CA LEU A 436 -7.85 -6.48 13.10
C LEU A 436 -8.77 -5.36 12.60
N ARG A 437 -9.12 -5.38 11.30
CA ARG A 437 -9.99 -4.36 10.71
C ARG A 437 -11.37 -4.32 11.35
N GLU A 438 -11.95 -5.48 11.66
CA GLU A 438 -13.23 -5.56 12.38
C GLU A 438 -13.12 -4.93 13.77
N VAL A 439 -12.10 -5.28 14.55
CA VAL A 439 -11.86 -4.74 15.89
C VAL A 439 -11.62 -3.23 15.83
N LEU A 440 -10.75 -2.73 14.94
CA LEU A 440 -10.51 -1.29 14.77
C LEU A 440 -11.78 -0.52 14.37
N THR A 441 -12.62 -1.12 13.51
CA THR A 441 -13.89 -0.49 13.11
C THR A 441 -14.85 -0.41 14.28
N ARG A 442 -14.90 -1.43 15.14
CA ARG A 442 -15.72 -1.44 16.36
C ARG A 442 -15.23 -0.38 17.35
N ILE A 443 -13.93 -0.33 17.62
CA ILE A 443 -13.33 0.68 18.50
C ILE A 443 -13.68 2.10 18.04
N GLU A 444 -13.56 2.38 16.74
CA GLU A 444 -13.89 3.69 16.18
C GLU A 444 -15.37 4.06 16.30
N GLN A 445 -16.27 3.08 16.34
CA GLN A 445 -17.72 3.31 16.47
C GLN A 445 -18.19 3.43 17.92
N GLU A 446 -17.52 2.77 18.83
CA GLU A 446 -17.85 2.71 20.25
C GLU A 446 -17.13 3.79 21.08
N GLY A 447 -15.98 4.26 20.63
CA GLY A 447 -15.08 5.19 21.31
C GLY A 447 -15.18 6.61 20.97
#